data_8eabfd49349be5a01717afe8ba9ba621
#
_entry.id   8eabfd49349be5a01717afe8ba9ba621
#
_cell.length_a   1.000
_cell.length_b   1.000
_cell.length_c   1.000
_cell.angle_alpha   90.00
_cell.angle_beta   90.00
_cell.angle_gamma   90.00
#
_symmetry.space_group_name_H-M   'P 1'
#
loop_
_entity.id
_entity.type
_entity.pdbx_description
1 polymer ?
#
loop_
_entity_poly.entity_id
_entity_poly.type
_entity_poly.pdbx_seq_one_letter_code
_entity_poly.pdbx_strand_id
1 'polypeptide(L)'
;MKKSLVIASLVLALTSTDTALADPKPLGFELGKATIEEVQNTYKTEEAGISAYTAGKILNVDAYEVGLQDLKKVVFIFNQDGTLSVVDMTFDKFKFDELYGQLNKKYKLVKKQLPFVGNKYAEYKNGKSTVKLDAPHMSFELDVVYGQNSFFKAMNEVNNRKEQQRKDQQASML
;
A
#
# COMPACT_ATOMS: atom_id res chain seq x y z
N MET A 1 31.38 -3.75 -66.35
CA MET A 1 30.26 -4.29 -65.54
C MET A 1 30.63 -4.09 -64.07
N LYS A 2 30.10 -3.07 -63.41
CA LYS A 2 30.37 -2.78 -61.98
C LYS A 2 29.21 -3.29 -61.16
N LYS A 3 29.45 -4.28 -60.31
CA LYS A 3 28.45 -4.81 -59.36
C LYS A 3 28.48 -3.99 -58.09
N SER A 4 27.42 -3.22 -57.85
CA SER A 4 27.22 -2.49 -56.58
C SER A 4 26.69 -3.45 -55.52
N LEU A 5 27.43 -3.57 -54.44
CA LEU A 5 27.03 -4.35 -53.23
C LEU A 5 26.27 -3.41 -52.29
N VAL A 6 24.97 -3.63 -52.12
CA VAL A 6 24.14 -2.91 -51.16
C VAL A 6 24.21 -3.66 -49.82
N ILE A 7 24.88 -3.06 -48.85
CA ILE A 7 24.92 -3.55 -47.47
C ILE A 7 23.69 -2.99 -46.74
N ALA A 8 22.71 -3.85 -46.49
CA ALA A 8 21.55 -3.50 -45.64
C ALA A 8 21.95 -3.65 -44.19
N SER A 9 22.12 -2.53 -43.50
CA SER A 9 22.35 -2.50 -42.06
C SER A 9 21.03 -2.74 -41.31
N LEU A 10 20.91 -3.92 -40.73
CA LEU A 10 19.81 -4.28 -39.82
C LEU A 10 20.07 -3.67 -38.46
N VAL A 11 19.37 -2.53 -38.13
CA VAL A 11 19.38 -1.92 -36.80
C VAL A 11 18.46 -2.73 -35.90
N LEU A 12 19.05 -3.54 -35.03
CA LEU A 12 18.33 -4.29 -34.01
C LEU A 12 17.98 -3.30 -32.86
N ALA A 13 16.77 -2.77 -32.85
CA ALA A 13 16.26 -1.99 -31.73
C ALA A 13 16.05 -2.92 -30.52
N LEU A 14 16.96 -2.85 -29.54
CA LEU A 14 16.76 -3.44 -28.22
C LEU A 14 15.66 -2.64 -27.50
N THR A 15 14.43 -3.10 -27.58
CA THR A 15 13.37 -2.62 -26.69
C THR A 15 13.63 -3.24 -25.32
N SER A 16 14.18 -2.46 -24.40
CA SER A 16 14.20 -2.78 -22.97
C SER A 16 12.75 -2.84 -22.50
N THR A 17 12.21 -4.04 -22.39
CA THR A 17 10.97 -4.25 -21.66
C THR A 17 11.28 -4.02 -20.17
N ASP A 18 10.99 -2.83 -19.67
CA ASP A 18 10.83 -2.60 -18.22
C ASP A 18 9.77 -3.60 -17.76
N THR A 19 10.20 -4.70 -17.14
CA THR A 19 9.30 -5.58 -16.41
C THR A 19 8.83 -4.82 -15.19
N ALA A 20 7.76 -4.04 -15.36
CA ALA A 20 7.09 -3.40 -14.22
C ALA A 20 6.72 -4.52 -13.24
N LEU A 21 7.31 -4.49 -12.04
CA LEU A 21 6.94 -5.41 -10.98
C LEU A 21 5.44 -5.26 -10.75
N ALA A 22 4.71 -6.37 -10.78
CA ALA A 22 3.28 -6.37 -10.48
C ALA A 22 3.04 -5.78 -9.08
N ASP A 23 1.98 -5.00 -8.95
CA ASP A 23 1.61 -4.43 -7.65
C ASP A 23 1.29 -5.55 -6.63
N PRO A 24 1.44 -5.30 -5.32
CA PRO A 24 1.14 -6.28 -4.29
C PRO A 24 -0.30 -6.80 -4.39
N LYS A 25 -0.47 -8.09 -4.04
CA LYS A 25 -1.77 -8.77 -3.96
C LYS A 25 -2.06 -9.22 -2.53
N PRO A 26 -2.28 -8.29 -1.57
CA PRO A 26 -2.69 -8.68 -0.23
C PRO A 26 -4.04 -9.40 -0.29
N LEU A 27 -4.15 -10.52 0.44
CA LEU A 27 -5.37 -11.35 0.48
C LEU A 27 -5.89 -11.80 -0.90
N GLY A 28 -5.03 -11.82 -1.92
CA GLY A 28 -5.38 -12.18 -3.30
C GLY A 28 -5.84 -11.01 -4.19
N PHE A 29 -6.04 -9.82 -3.66
CA PHE A 29 -6.54 -8.65 -4.39
C PHE A 29 -5.39 -7.74 -4.84
N GLU A 30 -5.23 -7.56 -6.14
CA GLU A 30 -4.18 -6.70 -6.71
C GLU A 30 -4.53 -5.22 -6.54
N LEU A 31 -3.64 -4.46 -5.91
CA LEU A 31 -3.81 -3.00 -5.79
C LEU A 31 -3.90 -2.34 -7.16
N GLY A 32 -4.80 -1.37 -7.29
CA GLY A 32 -5.06 -0.64 -8.53
C GLY A 32 -5.85 -1.39 -9.59
N LYS A 33 -6.28 -2.66 -9.32
CA LYS A 33 -7.06 -3.47 -10.26
C LYS A 33 -8.29 -4.10 -9.64
N ALA A 34 -8.14 -4.74 -8.45
CA ALA A 34 -9.26 -5.40 -7.79
C ALA A 34 -10.41 -4.42 -7.55
N THR A 35 -11.65 -4.88 -7.68
CA THR A 35 -12.85 -4.06 -7.57
C THR A 35 -13.59 -4.28 -6.25
N ILE A 36 -14.54 -3.38 -5.95
CA ILE A 36 -15.45 -3.50 -4.80
C ILE A 36 -16.20 -4.83 -4.87
N GLU A 37 -16.72 -5.17 -6.03
CA GLU A 37 -17.53 -6.38 -6.25
C GLU A 37 -16.71 -7.65 -5.99
N GLU A 38 -15.44 -7.70 -6.40
CA GLU A 38 -14.56 -8.84 -6.14
C GLU A 38 -14.35 -9.07 -4.65
N VAL A 39 -14.17 -8.00 -3.86
CA VAL A 39 -14.04 -8.10 -2.41
C VAL A 39 -15.36 -8.53 -1.76
N GLN A 40 -16.50 -7.95 -2.19
CA GLN A 40 -17.83 -8.29 -1.67
C GLN A 40 -18.29 -9.70 -2.04
N ASN A 41 -17.82 -10.23 -3.17
CA ASN A 41 -18.09 -11.63 -3.55
C ASN A 41 -17.25 -12.63 -2.77
N THR A 42 -16.11 -12.19 -2.20
CA THR A 42 -15.18 -13.05 -1.45
C THR A 42 -15.46 -13.02 0.04
N TYR A 43 -15.77 -11.84 0.59
CA TYR A 43 -15.97 -11.62 2.03
C TYR A 43 -17.28 -10.90 2.30
N LYS A 44 -17.88 -11.19 3.44
CA LYS A 44 -18.93 -10.34 4.00
C LYS A 44 -18.33 -9.01 4.41
N THR A 45 -18.85 -7.93 3.84
CA THR A 45 -18.33 -6.57 4.05
C THR A 45 -19.35 -5.68 4.73
N GLU A 46 -18.83 -4.71 5.50
CA GLU A 46 -19.61 -3.61 6.07
C GLU A 46 -19.06 -2.29 5.51
N GLU A 47 -19.95 -1.45 4.96
CA GLU A 47 -19.54 -0.14 4.45
C GLU A 47 -19.23 0.81 5.61
N ALA A 48 -18.00 1.33 5.67
CA ALA A 48 -17.50 2.21 6.72
C ALA A 48 -17.40 3.69 6.30
N GLY A 49 -17.98 4.03 5.15
CA GLY A 49 -18.03 5.40 4.63
C GLY A 49 -17.12 5.65 3.43
N ILE A 50 -16.74 6.91 3.24
CA ILE A 50 -15.93 7.40 2.11
C ILE A 50 -14.57 7.89 2.60
N SER A 51 -13.51 7.50 1.90
CA SER A 51 -12.15 7.91 2.21
C SER A 51 -11.92 9.39 1.89
N ALA A 52 -11.41 10.14 2.86
CA ALA A 52 -10.98 11.53 2.68
C ALA A 52 -9.77 11.69 1.74
N TYR A 53 -9.08 10.60 1.42
CA TYR A 53 -7.85 10.60 0.61
C TYR A 53 -8.06 10.17 -0.82
N THR A 54 -9.03 9.28 -1.06
CA THR A 54 -9.29 8.71 -2.38
C THR A 54 -10.68 9.06 -2.93
N ALA A 55 -11.56 9.62 -2.08
CA ALA A 55 -12.99 9.82 -2.36
C ALA A 55 -13.74 8.52 -2.74
N GLY A 56 -13.13 7.34 -2.52
CA GLY A 56 -13.73 6.03 -2.75
C GLY A 56 -14.27 5.41 -1.47
N LYS A 57 -14.99 4.30 -1.62
CA LYS A 57 -15.60 3.57 -0.51
C LYS A 57 -14.56 2.94 0.42
N ILE A 58 -14.94 2.81 1.70
CA ILE A 58 -14.21 2.06 2.72
C ILE A 58 -15.09 0.87 3.11
N LEU A 59 -14.52 -0.33 3.05
CA LEU A 59 -15.17 -1.57 3.49
C LEU A 59 -14.39 -2.20 4.63
N ASN A 60 -15.08 -2.56 5.71
CA ASN A 60 -14.56 -3.43 6.76
C ASN A 60 -14.88 -4.89 6.42
N VAL A 61 -13.96 -5.79 6.75
CA VAL A 61 -14.14 -7.24 6.64
C VAL A 61 -13.88 -7.85 8.02
N ASP A 62 -14.70 -8.83 8.41
CA ASP A 62 -14.45 -9.58 9.63
C ASP A 62 -13.15 -10.37 9.49
N ALA A 63 -12.22 -10.17 10.42
CA ALA A 63 -10.93 -10.84 10.43
C ALA A 63 -11.06 -12.37 10.47
N TYR A 64 -12.13 -12.90 11.06
CA TYR A 64 -12.41 -14.34 11.10
C TYR A 64 -12.63 -14.93 9.71
N GLU A 65 -13.27 -14.20 8.80
CA GLU A 65 -13.50 -14.67 7.42
C GLU A 65 -12.21 -14.79 6.62
N VAL A 66 -11.20 -13.97 6.95
CA VAL A 66 -9.90 -13.98 6.29
C VAL A 66 -9.05 -15.19 6.73
N GLY A 67 -9.24 -15.66 7.97
CA GLY A 67 -8.59 -16.86 8.48
C GLY A 67 -7.07 -16.75 8.72
N LEU A 68 -6.53 -15.53 8.81
CA LEU A 68 -5.14 -15.31 9.21
C LEU A 68 -5.02 -15.25 10.73
N GLN A 69 -4.05 -16.00 11.26
CA GLN A 69 -3.81 -16.05 12.69
C GLN A 69 -3.42 -14.65 13.25
N ASP A 70 -4.00 -14.30 14.40
CA ASP A 70 -3.76 -13.04 15.13
C ASP A 70 -4.13 -11.76 14.34
N LEU A 71 -4.88 -11.90 13.24
CA LEU A 71 -5.50 -10.79 12.53
C LEU A 71 -6.72 -10.31 13.31
N LYS A 72 -6.81 -9.00 13.55
CA LYS A 72 -7.90 -8.37 14.32
C LYS A 72 -8.86 -7.56 13.47
N LYS A 73 -8.33 -6.93 12.42
CA LYS A 73 -9.10 -6.02 11.58
C LYS A 73 -8.57 -6.02 10.16
N VAL A 74 -9.48 -5.91 9.21
CA VAL A 74 -9.14 -5.69 7.80
C VAL A 74 -10.02 -4.58 7.24
N VAL A 75 -9.37 -3.63 6.59
CA VAL A 75 -10.03 -2.51 5.92
C VAL A 75 -9.57 -2.44 4.47
N PHE A 76 -10.52 -2.40 3.56
CA PHE A 76 -10.29 -2.13 2.15
C PHE A 76 -10.70 -0.69 1.84
N ILE A 77 -9.80 0.08 1.21
CA ILE A 77 -10.08 1.45 0.76
C ILE A 77 -9.95 1.48 -0.75
N PHE A 78 -10.98 1.96 -1.40
CA PHE A 78 -11.03 2.03 -2.86
C PHE A 78 -10.76 3.46 -3.36
N ASN A 79 -10.37 3.57 -4.63
CA ASN A 79 -10.37 4.82 -5.37
C ASN A 79 -11.82 5.20 -5.73
N GLN A 80 -12.02 6.43 -6.18
CA GLN A 80 -13.33 6.91 -6.63
C GLN A 80 -13.90 6.09 -7.81
N ASP A 81 -13.04 5.52 -8.64
CA ASP A 81 -13.43 4.64 -9.76
C ASP A 81 -13.76 3.20 -9.34
N GLY A 82 -13.71 2.90 -8.04
CA GLY A 82 -14.00 1.58 -7.49
C GLY A 82 -12.84 0.59 -7.51
N THR A 83 -11.65 0.98 -7.96
CA THR A 83 -10.46 0.14 -7.90
C THR A 83 -9.80 0.17 -6.51
N LEU A 84 -9.21 -0.95 -6.09
CA LEU A 84 -8.59 -1.10 -4.77
C LEU A 84 -7.35 -0.21 -4.62
N SER A 85 -7.34 0.67 -3.64
CA SER A 85 -6.23 1.58 -3.34
C SER A 85 -5.38 1.11 -2.16
N VAL A 86 -6.03 0.60 -1.11
CA VAL A 86 -5.37 0.20 0.15
C VAL A 86 -6.00 -1.05 0.73
N VAL A 87 -5.16 -1.93 1.30
CA VAL A 87 -5.57 -2.94 2.28
C VAL A 87 -4.80 -2.67 3.55
N ASP A 88 -5.53 -2.41 4.63
CA ASP A 88 -5.00 -2.17 5.96
C ASP A 88 -5.38 -3.34 6.86
N MET A 89 -4.38 -3.99 7.48
CA MET A 89 -4.54 -5.16 8.33
C MET A 89 -3.90 -4.89 9.68
N THR A 90 -4.71 -5.00 10.75
CA THR A 90 -4.25 -4.87 12.13
C THR A 90 -4.05 -6.26 12.74
N PHE A 91 -2.89 -6.48 13.32
CA PHE A 91 -2.49 -7.72 14.01
C PHE A 91 -2.10 -7.46 15.46
N ASP A 92 -1.96 -8.53 16.25
CA ASP A 92 -1.27 -8.45 17.52
C ASP A 92 0.20 -8.06 17.34
N LYS A 93 0.70 -7.18 18.20
CA LYS A 93 2.05 -6.59 18.07
C LYS A 93 3.18 -7.62 18.11
N PHE A 94 3.02 -8.75 18.79
CA PHE A 94 4.03 -9.79 18.85
C PHE A 94 4.32 -10.44 17.49
N LYS A 95 3.42 -10.29 16.50
CA LYS A 95 3.63 -10.75 15.12
C LYS A 95 4.66 -9.92 14.33
N PHE A 96 5.19 -8.83 14.91
CA PHE A 96 6.07 -7.92 14.17
C PHE A 96 7.25 -8.62 13.51
N ASP A 97 8.00 -9.43 14.26
CA ASP A 97 9.23 -10.02 13.75
C ASP A 97 8.95 -11.09 12.68
N GLU A 98 7.84 -11.84 12.79
CA GLU A 98 7.38 -12.78 11.79
C GLU A 98 6.99 -12.07 10.49
N LEU A 99 6.11 -11.05 10.58
CA LEU A 99 5.65 -10.27 9.43
C LEU A 99 6.79 -9.51 8.77
N TYR A 100 7.70 -8.92 9.58
CA TYR A 100 8.92 -8.28 9.08
C TYR A 100 9.78 -9.26 8.26
N GLY A 101 9.99 -10.47 8.77
CA GLY A 101 10.73 -11.52 8.06
C GLY A 101 10.05 -11.96 6.76
N GLN A 102 8.71 -12.08 6.75
CA GLN A 102 7.94 -12.45 5.56
C GLN A 102 7.97 -11.34 4.50
N LEU A 103 7.80 -10.07 4.91
CA LEU A 103 7.81 -8.92 4.00
C LEU A 103 9.19 -8.69 3.37
N ASN A 104 10.28 -8.88 4.13
CA ASN A 104 11.66 -8.80 3.61
C ASN A 104 11.96 -9.83 2.51
N LYS A 105 11.28 -10.98 2.51
CA LYS A 105 11.45 -12.00 1.46
C LYS A 105 10.71 -11.65 0.19
N LYS A 106 9.65 -10.83 0.29
CA LYS A 106 8.75 -10.52 -0.83
C LYS A 106 9.03 -9.17 -1.49
N TYR A 107 9.46 -8.17 -0.70
CA TYR A 107 9.48 -6.78 -1.13
C TYR A 107 10.83 -6.12 -0.86
N LYS A 108 11.14 -5.08 -1.61
CA LYS A 108 12.37 -4.29 -1.43
C LYS A 108 12.22 -3.36 -0.23
N LEU A 109 12.96 -3.64 0.84
CA LEU A 109 13.04 -2.76 2.01
C LEU A 109 13.67 -1.41 1.62
N VAL A 110 13.02 -0.30 1.97
CA VAL A 110 13.51 1.07 1.69
C VAL A 110 13.77 1.89 2.95
N LYS A 111 13.04 1.58 4.05
CA LYS A 111 13.25 2.25 5.33
C LYS A 111 12.94 1.30 6.48
N LYS A 112 13.69 1.39 7.57
CA LYS A 112 13.40 0.69 8.81
C LYS A 112 13.82 1.49 10.03
N GLN A 113 13.12 1.26 11.13
CA GLN A 113 13.44 1.70 12.46
C GLN A 113 13.09 0.56 13.43
N LEU A 114 14.09 -0.07 14.02
CA LEU A 114 13.93 -1.26 14.85
C LEU A 114 14.67 -1.07 16.18
N PRO A 115 14.26 -0.11 17.03
CA PRO A 115 14.90 0.10 18.33
C PRO A 115 14.56 -1.04 19.28
N PHE A 116 15.40 -1.24 20.31
CA PHE A 116 15.11 -2.16 21.40
C PHE A 116 13.86 -1.72 22.18
N VAL A 117 13.70 -0.41 22.41
CA VAL A 117 12.50 0.20 23.01
C VAL A 117 12.05 1.33 22.12
N GLY A 118 10.76 1.40 21.82
CA GLY A 118 10.16 2.45 20.99
C GLY A 118 9.30 1.92 19.85
N ASN A 119 8.96 2.81 18.92
CA ASN A 119 8.19 2.46 17.73
C ASN A 119 9.04 1.62 16.78
N LYS A 120 8.55 0.44 16.39
CA LYS A 120 9.13 -0.34 15.30
C LYS A 120 8.41 -0.01 13.99
N TYR A 121 9.19 0.13 12.93
CA TYR A 121 8.68 0.50 11.61
C TYR A 121 9.52 -0.09 10.50
N ALA A 122 8.88 -0.55 9.44
CA ALA A 122 9.52 -0.91 8.18
C ALA A 122 8.67 -0.48 6.98
N GLU A 123 9.33 -0.05 5.91
CA GLU A 123 8.68 0.36 4.66
C GLU A 123 9.34 -0.34 3.49
N TYR A 124 8.50 -0.84 2.60
CA TYR A 124 8.90 -1.59 1.42
C TYR A 124 8.27 -0.99 0.17
N LYS A 125 8.95 -1.14 -0.97
CA LYS A 125 8.43 -0.77 -2.29
C LYS A 125 8.24 -1.98 -3.17
N ASN A 126 7.16 -1.96 -3.95
CA ASN A 126 6.90 -2.90 -5.03
C ASN A 126 6.02 -2.23 -6.10
N GLY A 127 6.54 -2.09 -7.32
CA GLY A 127 5.81 -1.42 -8.39
C GLY A 127 5.41 0.01 -8.05
N LYS A 128 4.12 0.31 -8.22
CA LYS A 128 3.51 1.61 -7.90
C LYS A 128 2.96 1.69 -6.48
N SER A 129 3.31 0.70 -5.63
CA SER A 129 2.78 0.54 -4.29
C SER A 129 3.87 0.54 -3.22
N THR A 130 3.47 0.89 -2.01
CA THR A 130 4.28 0.85 -0.80
C THR A 130 3.60 -0.07 0.22
N VAL A 131 4.39 -0.88 0.93
CA VAL A 131 3.93 -1.67 2.07
C VAL A 131 4.58 -1.09 3.32
N LYS A 132 3.78 -0.82 4.36
CA LYS A 132 4.24 -0.32 5.64
C LYS A 132 3.90 -1.32 6.73
N LEU A 133 4.85 -1.56 7.62
CA LEU A 133 4.68 -2.32 8.84
C LEU A 133 4.97 -1.36 9.99
N ASP A 134 3.97 -1.05 10.80
CA ASP A 134 4.04 -0.07 11.88
C ASP A 134 3.58 -0.67 13.21
N ALA A 135 4.42 -0.61 14.23
CA ALA A 135 4.14 -1.10 15.57
C ALA A 135 4.46 -0.01 16.60
N PRO A 136 3.48 0.85 16.93
CA PRO A 136 3.66 1.96 17.89
C PRO A 136 4.05 1.46 19.27
N HIS A 137 4.90 2.22 19.99
CA HIS A 137 5.48 1.79 21.28
C HIS A 137 4.43 1.43 22.34
N MET A 138 3.39 2.26 22.47
CA MET A 138 2.36 2.10 23.49
C MET A 138 1.12 1.35 22.99
N SER A 139 1.18 0.70 21.82
CA SER A 139 0.12 -0.14 21.29
C SER A 139 0.36 -1.62 21.57
N PHE A 140 -0.70 -2.39 21.74
CA PHE A 140 -0.69 -3.87 21.70
C PHE A 140 -0.87 -4.41 20.27
N GLU A 141 -1.07 -3.53 19.31
CA GLU A 141 -1.35 -3.82 17.91
C GLU A 141 -0.27 -3.25 17.01
N LEU A 142 -0.20 -3.82 15.82
CA LEU A 142 0.59 -3.34 14.69
C LEU A 142 -0.27 -3.32 13.44
N ASP A 143 0.08 -2.45 12.49
CA ASP A 143 -0.59 -2.37 11.21
C ASP A 143 0.33 -2.78 10.06
N VAL A 144 -0.23 -3.52 9.11
CA VAL A 144 0.38 -3.81 7.81
C VAL A 144 -0.47 -3.14 6.74
N VAL A 145 0.02 -2.05 6.18
CA VAL A 145 -0.69 -1.25 5.20
C VAL A 145 -0.09 -1.46 3.83
N TYR A 146 -0.83 -2.09 2.94
CA TYR A 146 -0.54 -2.15 1.51
C TYR A 146 -1.28 -1.02 0.80
N GLY A 147 -0.59 -0.10 0.16
CA GLY A 147 -1.25 1.04 -0.47
C GLY A 147 -0.55 1.51 -1.73
N GLN A 148 -1.34 2.04 -2.67
CA GLN A 148 -0.81 2.72 -3.83
C GLN A 148 -0.04 3.98 -3.40
N ASN A 149 1.03 4.34 -4.13
CA ASN A 149 1.82 5.53 -3.83
C ASN A 149 0.99 6.82 -3.93
N SER A 150 -0.03 6.83 -4.80
CA SER A 150 -1.00 7.93 -4.93
C SER A 150 -1.78 8.17 -3.64
N PHE A 151 -2.21 7.09 -2.95
CA PHE A 151 -2.89 7.18 -1.66
C PHE A 151 -2.00 7.83 -0.60
N PHE A 152 -0.76 7.36 -0.44
CA PHE A 152 0.16 7.94 0.56
C PHE A 152 0.50 9.40 0.26
N LYS A 153 0.60 9.76 -1.02
CA LYS A 153 0.79 11.16 -1.44
C LYS A 153 -0.41 12.01 -1.02
N ALA A 154 -1.64 11.59 -1.37
CA ALA A 154 -2.86 12.32 -1.01
C ALA A 154 -3.03 12.44 0.52
N MET A 155 -2.74 11.36 1.26
CA MET A 155 -2.77 11.36 2.72
C MET A 155 -1.80 12.39 3.32
N ASN A 156 -0.56 12.45 2.83
CA ASN A 156 0.44 13.43 3.28
C ASN A 156 0.01 14.87 2.96
N GLU A 157 -0.53 15.12 1.78
CA GLU A 157 -1.02 16.44 1.38
C GLU A 157 -2.19 16.91 2.25
N VAL A 158 -3.15 16.03 2.56
CA VAL A 158 -4.27 16.36 3.45
C VAL A 158 -3.77 16.63 4.87
N ASN A 159 -2.87 15.79 5.39
CA ASN A 159 -2.34 15.96 6.74
C ASN A 159 -1.51 17.25 6.87
N ASN A 160 -0.68 17.58 5.89
CA ASN A 160 0.09 18.82 5.87
C ASN A 160 -0.83 20.06 5.84
N ARG A 161 -1.91 20.03 5.05
CA ARG A 161 -2.90 21.12 5.03
C ARG A 161 -3.58 21.30 6.38
N LYS A 162 -4.00 20.20 7.04
CA LYS A 162 -4.60 20.24 8.36
C LYS A 162 -3.64 20.81 9.42
N GLU A 163 -2.37 20.39 9.34
CA GLU A 163 -1.36 20.91 10.28
C GLU A 163 -1.10 22.39 10.06
N GLN A 164 -1.03 22.87 8.81
CA GLN A 164 -0.89 24.28 8.52
C GLN A 164 -2.09 25.08 9.03
N GLN A 165 -3.32 24.64 8.75
CA GLN A 165 -4.53 25.30 9.26
C GLN A 165 -4.54 25.39 10.78
N ARG A 166 -4.11 24.33 11.48
CA ARG A 166 -4.00 24.35 12.95
C ARG A 166 -2.98 25.38 13.43
N LYS A 167 -1.81 25.48 12.77
CA LYS A 167 -0.78 26.48 13.10
C LYS A 167 -1.29 27.92 12.87
N ASP A 168 -1.96 28.16 11.75
CA ASP A 168 -2.52 29.46 11.42
C ASP A 168 -3.61 29.86 12.41
N GLN A 169 -4.48 28.93 12.82
CA GLN A 169 -5.49 29.16 13.83
C GLN A 169 -4.85 29.49 15.22
N GLN A 170 -3.81 28.76 15.62
CA GLN A 170 -3.09 29.06 16.85
C GLN A 170 -2.43 30.45 16.81
N ALA A 171 -1.80 30.80 15.69
CA ALA A 171 -1.18 32.13 15.52
C ALA A 171 -2.20 33.28 15.58
N SER A 172 -3.43 33.06 15.09
CA SER A 172 -4.51 34.06 15.13
C SER A 172 -5.11 34.28 16.54
N MET A 173 -4.80 33.40 17.50
CA MET A 173 -5.24 33.51 18.89
C MET A 173 -4.24 34.22 19.83
N LEU A 174 -3.02 34.47 19.31
CA LEU A 174 -1.92 35.15 20.04
C LEU A 174 -1.82 36.63 19.67
#